data_3e2d8671a8023c6d27f566c574cdb3b4
#
_entry.id   3e2d8671a8023c6d27f566c574cdb3b4
#
_cell.length_a   1.000
_cell.length_b   1.000
_cell.length_c   1.000
_cell.angle_alpha   90.00
_cell.angle_beta   90.00
_cell.angle_gamma   90.00
#
_symmetry.space_group_name_H-M   'P 1'
#
loop_
_entity.id
_entity.type
_entity.pdbx_description
1 polymer ?
#
loop_
_entity_poly.entity_id
_entity_poly.type
_entity_poly.pdbx_seq_one_letter_code
_entity_poly.pdbx_strand_id
1 'polypeptide(L)'
;MNDTNRVKRNIIIFTLFSTACGWIGYLVDKLFSQAHYENVGTMAGEEPFGMLIWLVSPLICTILLRTFGGDGWKNSSFSINFKNNKKLYLIGFLIYPTVTLIVILLGLITKGIKFSNVNIGITAYIGILSAQIAAQFIKNIFEESVWRAYLTNQLLKLKLSDLKLYLLIGFIWWIWHLPYIMIFLSESEIQNTLPVGRLTFFLIGTIVVTCWTVMYTEIFRVTKSMWPLVIMHTMEDAVINPLLLLGIVSVEKNQAFLFSLSVGIIPTILYLIVGLSIRRWRKKQEKSLHNQ
;
A
#
# COMPACT_ATOMS: atom_id res chain seq x y z
N MET A 1 25.54 11.09 19.85
CA MET A 1 25.38 10.28 18.62
C MET A 1 25.06 11.24 17.49
N ASN A 2 25.77 11.16 16.35
CA ASN A 2 25.50 11.98 15.16
C ASN A 2 24.08 11.70 14.66
N ASP A 3 23.36 12.73 14.17
CA ASP A 3 21.98 12.64 13.67
C ASP A 3 21.80 11.52 12.61
N THR A 4 22.74 11.36 11.71
CA THR A 4 22.72 10.30 10.70
C THR A 4 22.76 8.90 11.32
N ASN A 5 23.58 8.68 12.35
CA ASN A 5 23.67 7.38 13.03
C ASN A 5 22.40 7.07 13.83
N ARG A 6 21.78 8.08 14.43
CA ARG A 6 20.48 7.94 15.09
C ARG A 6 19.40 7.52 14.10
N VAL A 7 19.29 8.21 12.97
CA VAL A 7 18.32 7.87 11.91
C VAL A 7 18.51 6.45 11.40
N LYS A 8 19.76 6.04 11.11
CA LYS A 8 20.04 4.66 10.68
C LYS A 8 19.65 3.63 11.72
N ARG A 9 20.03 3.83 12.99
CA ARG A 9 19.64 2.95 14.11
C ARG A 9 18.12 2.81 14.19
N ASN A 10 17.40 3.92 14.16
CA ASN A 10 15.94 3.93 14.31
C ASN A 10 15.24 3.26 13.12
N ILE A 11 15.74 3.44 11.89
CA ILE A 11 15.23 2.72 10.72
C ILE A 11 15.46 1.21 10.87
N ILE A 12 16.61 0.78 11.38
CA ILE A 12 16.89 -0.65 11.62
C ILE A 12 15.94 -1.21 12.67
N ILE A 13 15.77 -0.53 13.81
CA ILE A 13 14.83 -0.94 14.87
C ILE A 13 13.41 -1.04 14.29
N PHE A 14 12.96 -0.01 13.59
CA PHE A 14 11.65 0.02 12.95
C PHE A 14 11.45 -1.16 11.98
N THR A 15 12.44 -1.41 11.11
CA THR A 15 12.37 -2.49 10.12
C THR A 15 12.28 -3.86 10.78
N LEU A 16 13.16 -4.14 11.74
CA LEU A 16 13.16 -5.41 12.46
C LEU A 16 11.84 -5.63 13.22
N PHE A 17 11.37 -4.61 13.91
CA PHE A 17 10.13 -4.69 14.67
C PHE A 17 8.91 -4.88 13.75
N SER A 18 8.79 -4.08 12.69
CA SER A 18 7.68 -4.20 11.73
C SER A 18 7.66 -5.55 11.02
N THR A 19 8.82 -6.11 10.68
CA THR A 19 8.91 -7.45 10.08
C THR A 19 8.52 -8.54 11.08
N ALA A 20 8.82 -8.36 12.36
CA ALA A 20 8.55 -9.36 13.40
C ALA A 20 7.09 -9.34 13.89
N CYS A 21 6.42 -8.18 13.87
CA CYS A 21 5.12 -8.01 14.56
C CYS A 21 4.02 -8.97 14.07
N GLY A 22 3.97 -9.29 12.77
CA GLY A 22 2.98 -10.24 12.26
C GLY A 22 3.22 -11.69 12.73
N TRP A 23 4.48 -12.10 12.84
CA TRP A 23 4.83 -13.39 13.41
C TRP A 23 4.50 -13.47 14.91
N ILE A 24 4.73 -12.36 15.64
CA ILE A 24 4.33 -12.25 17.06
C ILE A 24 2.80 -12.34 17.15
N GLY A 25 2.06 -11.64 16.30
CA GLY A 25 0.60 -11.73 16.24
C GLY A 25 0.11 -13.16 16.03
N TYR A 26 0.70 -13.88 15.08
CA TYR A 26 0.40 -15.28 14.86
C TYR A 26 0.65 -16.16 16.10
N LEU A 27 1.77 -15.95 16.79
CA LEU A 27 2.06 -16.69 18.02
C LEU A 27 1.05 -16.39 19.13
N VAL A 28 0.61 -15.12 19.25
CA VAL A 28 -0.43 -14.74 20.21
C VAL A 28 -1.75 -15.44 19.90
N ASP A 29 -2.17 -15.47 18.64
CA ASP A 29 -3.38 -16.21 18.24
C ASP A 29 -3.27 -17.70 18.56
N LYS A 30 -2.13 -18.31 18.32
CA LYS A 30 -1.91 -19.73 18.64
C LYS A 30 -1.97 -20.04 20.13
N LEU A 31 -1.55 -19.09 20.98
CA LEU A 31 -1.51 -19.29 22.42
C LEU A 31 -2.83 -18.96 23.13
N PHE A 32 -3.57 -17.97 22.61
CA PHE A 32 -4.69 -17.37 23.33
C PHE A 32 -6.04 -17.44 22.58
N SER A 33 -6.05 -17.77 21.31
CA SER A 33 -7.28 -17.91 20.54
C SER A 33 -7.27 -19.16 19.66
N GLN A 34 -8.46 -19.70 19.40
CA GLN A 34 -8.66 -20.74 18.38
C GLN A 34 -8.97 -20.08 17.02
N ALA A 35 -8.14 -19.15 16.60
CA ALA A 35 -8.36 -18.42 15.36
C ALA A 35 -8.35 -19.35 14.13
N HIS A 36 -9.44 -19.36 13.38
CA HIS A 36 -9.57 -20.04 12.10
C HIS A 36 -9.22 -19.07 10.98
N TYR A 37 -8.03 -19.22 10.39
CA TYR A 37 -7.54 -18.34 9.32
C TYR A 37 -8.20 -18.58 7.94
N GLU A 38 -9.01 -19.63 7.81
CA GLU A 38 -9.67 -19.98 6.54
C GLU A 38 -10.76 -18.99 6.13
N ASN A 39 -11.32 -18.24 7.11
CA ASN A 39 -12.44 -17.32 6.90
C ASN A 39 -12.06 -15.84 7.07
N VAL A 40 -10.77 -15.52 7.19
CA VAL A 40 -10.31 -14.14 7.34
C VAL A 40 -10.69 -13.33 6.10
N GLY A 41 -11.28 -12.16 6.30
CA GLY A 41 -11.70 -11.27 5.21
C GLY A 41 -13.12 -11.53 4.67
N THR A 42 -13.82 -12.57 5.12
CA THR A 42 -15.17 -12.88 4.64
C THR A 42 -16.27 -12.09 5.36
N MET A 43 -16.04 -11.72 6.64
CA MET A 43 -16.96 -10.89 7.43
C MET A 43 -16.20 -9.93 8.32
N ALA A 44 -16.62 -8.65 8.35
CA ALA A 44 -16.05 -7.67 9.27
C ALA A 44 -16.26 -8.09 10.73
N GLY A 45 -15.18 -8.18 11.50
CA GLY A 45 -15.19 -8.51 12.93
C GLY A 45 -14.74 -9.94 13.26
N GLU A 46 -14.39 -10.75 12.27
CA GLU A 46 -13.84 -12.11 12.49
C GLU A 46 -12.31 -12.16 12.26
N GLU A 47 -11.66 -11.00 12.07
CA GLU A 47 -10.22 -10.98 11.91
C GLU A 47 -9.51 -11.44 13.20
N PRO A 48 -8.50 -12.31 13.09
CA PRO A 48 -7.70 -12.76 14.22
C PRO A 48 -7.05 -11.58 14.96
N PHE A 49 -6.93 -11.67 16.28
CA PHE A 49 -6.30 -10.62 17.09
C PHE A 49 -4.85 -10.35 16.66
N GLY A 50 -4.14 -11.39 16.20
CA GLY A 50 -2.80 -11.28 15.64
C GLY A 50 -2.72 -10.38 14.40
N MET A 51 -3.78 -10.33 13.60
CA MET A 51 -3.85 -9.41 12.46
C MET A 51 -3.93 -7.94 12.92
N LEU A 52 -4.64 -7.66 14.01
CA LEU A 52 -4.66 -6.33 14.63
C LEU A 52 -3.26 -5.96 15.18
N ILE A 53 -2.56 -6.91 15.83
CA ILE A 53 -1.17 -6.71 16.27
C ILE A 53 -0.29 -6.38 15.07
N TRP A 54 -0.39 -7.14 13.98
CA TRP A 54 0.36 -6.89 12.75
C TRP A 54 0.13 -5.48 12.20
N LEU A 55 -1.11 -5.01 12.14
CA LEU A 55 -1.47 -3.72 11.58
C LEU A 55 -1.05 -2.53 12.46
N VAL A 56 -1.27 -2.64 13.78
CA VAL A 56 -1.12 -1.49 14.71
C VAL A 56 0.29 -1.37 15.28
N SER A 57 1.03 -2.46 15.42
CA SER A 57 2.35 -2.44 16.07
C SER A 57 3.38 -1.53 15.39
N PRO A 58 3.48 -1.42 14.05
CA PRO A 58 4.40 -0.49 13.41
C PRO A 58 4.11 0.98 13.78
N LEU A 59 2.83 1.34 13.98
CA LEU A 59 2.47 2.68 14.43
C LEU A 59 2.93 2.93 15.87
N ILE A 60 2.75 1.97 16.76
CA ILE A 60 3.25 2.05 18.14
C ILE A 60 4.78 2.24 18.13
N CYS A 61 5.50 1.42 17.36
CA CYS A 61 6.95 1.57 17.18
C CYS A 61 7.32 2.98 16.69
N THR A 62 6.60 3.50 15.71
CA THR A 62 6.79 4.86 15.19
C THR A 62 6.62 5.92 16.28
N ILE A 63 5.56 5.82 17.09
CA ILE A 63 5.30 6.73 18.20
C ILE A 63 6.45 6.68 19.22
N LEU A 64 6.90 5.49 19.58
CA LEU A 64 8.01 5.30 20.52
C LEU A 64 9.32 5.87 19.98
N LEU A 65 9.65 5.63 18.72
CA LEU A 65 10.86 6.17 18.10
C LEU A 65 10.83 7.70 17.96
N ARG A 66 9.66 8.28 17.68
CA ARG A 66 9.51 9.74 17.66
C ARG A 66 9.63 10.35 19.05
N THR A 67 9.03 9.74 20.05
CA THR A 67 8.95 10.30 21.41
C THR A 67 10.24 10.06 22.21
N PHE A 68 10.77 8.85 22.16
CA PHE A 68 11.90 8.40 22.98
C PHE A 68 13.17 8.11 22.18
N GLY A 69 13.04 7.74 20.88
CA GLY A 69 14.18 7.43 20.01
C GLY A 69 14.93 8.68 19.49
N GLY A 70 14.40 9.89 19.76
CA GLY A 70 15.00 11.16 19.37
C GLY A 70 14.65 11.64 17.95
N ASP A 71 13.73 10.99 17.23
CA ASP A 71 13.32 11.43 15.89
C ASP A 71 12.42 12.67 15.92
N GLY A 72 11.68 12.86 17.01
CA GLY A 72 10.84 14.02 17.26
C GLY A 72 9.58 14.08 16.39
N TRP A 73 8.71 15.01 16.73
CA TRP A 73 7.43 15.25 16.05
C TRP A 73 7.48 16.42 15.06
N LYS A 74 8.55 17.20 15.08
CA LYS A 74 8.75 18.29 14.13
C LYS A 74 8.87 17.72 12.71
N ASN A 75 8.14 18.31 11.76
CA ASN A 75 8.08 17.83 10.38
C ASN A 75 7.55 16.39 10.26
N SER A 76 6.54 16.04 11.06
CA SER A 76 5.92 14.72 11.08
C SER A 76 5.11 14.37 9.81
N SER A 77 4.91 15.35 8.92
CA SER A 77 4.17 15.20 7.64
C SER A 77 2.66 14.92 7.80
N PHE A 78 2.09 15.26 8.97
CA PHE A 78 0.64 15.22 9.21
C PHE A 78 -0.11 16.45 8.69
N SER A 79 0.58 17.50 8.27
CA SER A 79 -0.04 18.68 7.68
C SER A 79 -0.68 18.35 6.34
N ILE A 80 -1.91 18.82 6.12
CA ILE A 80 -2.69 18.50 4.91
C ILE A 80 -2.04 19.09 3.66
N ASN A 81 -1.51 20.33 3.71
CA ASN A 81 -0.84 21.02 2.59
C ASN A 81 -1.65 21.03 1.27
N PHE A 82 -2.98 21.00 1.36
CA PHE A 82 -3.88 20.86 0.20
C PHE A 82 -3.80 22.02 -0.78
N LYS A 83 -3.77 23.26 -0.25
CA LYS A 83 -3.89 24.51 -1.05
C LYS A 83 -2.91 24.55 -2.24
N ASN A 84 -1.67 24.14 -2.00
CA ASN A 84 -0.60 24.20 -3.00
C ASN A 84 -0.45 22.88 -3.80
N ASN A 85 -1.17 21.81 -3.42
CA ASN A 85 -0.99 20.47 -3.94
C ASN A 85 -2.27 19.85 -4.52
N LYS A 86 -3.28 20.65 -4.84
CA LYS A 86 -4.61 20.17 -5.32
C LYS A 86 -4.51 19.14 -6.44
N LYS A 87 -3.61 19.34 -7.41
CA LYS A 87 -3.41 18.39 -8.51
C LYS A 87 -2.93 17.02 -8.04
N LEU A 88 -2.05 16.95 -7.04
CA LEU A 88 -1.55 15.68 -6.49
C LEU A 88 -2.59 14.97 -5.64
N TYR A 89 -3.46 15.72 -4.95
CA TYR A 89 -4.63 15.13 -4.28
C TYR A 89 -5.61 14.54 -5.28
N LEU A 90 -5.87 15.24 -6.39
CA LEU A 90 -6.73 14.72 -7.46
C LEU A 90 -6.11 13.48 -8.13
N ILE A 91 -4.80 13.49 -8.38
CA ILE A 91 -4.08 12.30 -8.89
C ILE A 91 -4.21 11.16 -7.89
N GLY A 92 -3.98 11.39 -6.59
CA GLY A 92 -4.14 10.38 -5.55
C GLY A 92 -5.55 9.76 -5.53
N PHE A 93 -6.59 10.57 -5.69
CA PHE A 93 -7.96 10.09 -5.75
C PHE A 93 -8.27 9.28 -7.02
N LEU A 94 -7.77 9.72 -8.18
CA LEU A 94 -8.19 9.19 -9.49
C LEU A 94 -7.31 8.06 -10.02
N ILE A 95 -6.06 7.92 -9.58
CA ILE A 95 -5.09 7.04 -10.25
C ILE A 95 -5.52 5.57 -10.23
N TYR A 96 -5.93 5.05 -9.08
CA TYR A 96 -6.37 3.66 -8.98
C TYR A 96 -7.68 3.38 -9.73
N PRO A 97 -8.74 4.18 -9.58
CA PRO A 97 -9.95 4.03 -10.39
C PRO A 97 -9.68 4.07 -11.90
N THR A 98 -8.82 5.02 -12.33
CA THR A 98 -8.50 5.17 -13.76
C THR A 98 -7.72 3.99 -14.30
N VAL A 99 -6.68 3.55 -13.60
CA VAL A 99 -5.88 2.40 -14.03
C VAL A 99 -6.72 1.12 -14.00
N THR A 100 -7.52 0.91 -12.96
CA THR A 100 -8.45 -0.23 -12.89
C THR A 100 -9.40 -0.25 -14.08
N LEU A 101 -9.99 0.90 -14.43
CA LEU A 101 -10.86 1.01 -15.60
C LEU A 101 -10.12 0.68 -16.90
N ILE A 102 -8.90 1.20 -17.09
CA ILE A 102 -8.07 0.90 -18.27
C ILE A 102 -7.79 -0.61 -18.36
N VAL A 103 -7.40 -1.25 -17.25
CA VAL A 103 -7.10 -2.68 -17.20
C VAL A 103 -8.33 -3.51 -17.52
N ILE A 104 -9.50 -3.16 -16.95
CA ILE A 104 -10.77 -3.83 -17.25
C ILE A 104 -11.12 -3.69 -18.73
N LEU A 105 -11.05 -2.50 -19.30
CA LEU A 105 -11.37 -2.28 -20.72
C LEU A 105 -10.43 -3.08 -21.65
N LEU A 106 -9.13 -3.04 -21.39
CA LEU A 106 -8.16 -3.84 -22.17
C LEU A 106 -8.40 -5.33 -22.00
N GLY A 107 -8.67 -5.79 -20.78
CA GLY A 107 -8.96 -7.18 -20.49
C GLY A 107 -10.25 -7.69 -21.14
N LEU A 108 -11.30 -6.84 -21.21
CA LEU A 108 -12.54 -7.19 -21.93
C LEU A 108 -12.28 -7.33 -23.45
N ILE A 109 -11.54 -6.41 -24.06
CA ILE A 109 -11.19 -6.45 -25.48
C ILE A 109 -10.40 -7.74 -25.82
N THR A 110 -9.46 -8.11 -24.97
CA THR A 110 -8.59 -9.28 -25.15
C THR A 110 -9.21 -10.57 -24.63
N LYS A 111 -10.43 -10.52 -24.06
CA LYS A 111 -11.10 -11.64 -23.39
C LYS A 111 -10.32 -12.20 -22.18
N GLY A 112 -9.43 -11.40 -21.60
CA GLY A 112 -8.68 -11.73 -20.39
C GLY A 112 -9.43 -11.39 -19.10
N ILE A 113 -10.45 -10.55 -19.20
CA ILE A 113 -11.37 -10.21 -18.12
C ILE A 113 -12.81 -10.44 -18.58
N LYS A 114 -13.65 -10.84 -17.64
CA LYS A 114 -15.11 -10.94 -17.83
C LYS A 114 -15.82 -10.45 -16.56
N PHE A 115 -17.04 -9.94 -16.74
CA PHE A 115 -17.96 -9.72 -15.64
C PHE A 115 -18.67 -11.02 -15.31
N SER A 116 -18.64 -11.43 -14.04
CA SER A 116 -19.17 -12.72 -13.59
C SER A 116 -20.38 -12.56 -12.70
N ASN A 117 -20.30 -11.78 -11.62
CA ASN A 117 -21.41 -11.58 -10.69
C ASN A 117 -22.06 -10.21 -10.94
N VAL A 118 -22.90 -10.13 -11.95
CA VAL A 118 -23.62 -8.89 -12.33
C VAL A 118 -24.96 -8.71 -11.59
N ASN A 119 -25.33 -9.66 -10.73
CA ASN A 119 -26.61 -9.62 -10.01
C ASN A 119 -26.61 -8.65 -8.81
N ILE A 120 -25.46 -8.11 -8.45
CA ILE A 120 -25.36 -7.07 -7.43
C ILE A 120 -25.95 -5.78 -7.99
N GLY A 121 -27.10 -5.35 -7.47
CA GLY A 121 -27.73 -4.12 -7.88
C GLY A 121 -26.84 -2.91 -7.62
N ILE A 122 -26.92 -1.89 -8.47
CA ILE A 122 -26.06 -0.69 -8.39
C ILE A 122 -26.12 -0.01 -7.02
N THR A 123 -27.28 0.03 -6.38
CA THR A 123 -27.47 0.61 -5.04
C THR A 123 -26.69 -0.18 -3.98
N ALA A 124 -26.74 -1.51 -4.05
CA ALA A 124 -25.98 -2.38 -3.14
C ALA A 124 -24.47 -2.18 -3.34
N TYR A 125 -24.00 -2.13 -4.60
CA TYR A 125 -22.59 -1.88 -4.89
C TYR A 125 -22.11 -0.52 -4.38
N ILE A 126 -22.90 0.56 -4.57
CA ILE A 126 -22.58 1.89 -4.03
C ILE A 126 -22.48 1.84 -2.50
N GLY A 127 -23.40 1.13 -1.84
CA GLY A 127 -23.36 0.93 -0.38
C GLY A 127 -22.06 0.24 0.07
N ILE A 128 -21.68 -0.86 -0.60
CA ILE A 128 -20.44 -1.59 -0.32
C ILE A 128 -19.22 -0.70 -0.55
N LEU A 129 -19.14 -0.02 -1.69
CA LEU A 129 -18.04 0.89 -2.03
C LEU A 129 -17.90 2.00 -0.99
N SER A 130 -19.01 2.60 -0.56
CA SER A 130 -19.01 3.67 0.46
C SER A 130 -18.50 3.17 1.81
N ALA A 131 -18.93 1.97 2.24
CA ALA A 131 -18.46 1.33 3.46
C ALA A 131 -16.96 1.00 3.37
N GLN A 132 -16.51 0.47 2.24
CA GLN A 132 -15.09 0.18 1.99
C GLN A 132 -14.24 1.46 2.01
N ILE A 133 -14.68 2.53 1.36
CA ILE A 133 -13.96 3.82 1.40
C ILE A 133 -13.80 4.28 2.86
N ALA A 134 -14.85 4.21 3.69
CA ALA A 134 -14.77 4.63 5.08
C ALA A 134 -13.81 3.76 5.91
N ALA A 135 -13.92 2.42 5.79
CA ALA A 135 -13.07 1.48 6.52
C ALA A 135 -11.60 1.58 6.10
N GLN A 136 -11.34 1.58 4.78
CA GLN A 136 -9.99 1.66 4.25
C GLN A 136 -9.36 3.03 4.49
N PHE A 137 -10.14 4.10 4.52
CA PHE A 137 -9.61 5.41 4.89
C PHE A 137 -9.04 5.42 6.31
N ILE A 138 -9.75 4.83 7.27
CA ILE A 138 -9.27 4.70 8.66
C ILE A 138 -8.02 3.81 8.70
N LYS A 139 -8.06 2.62 8.09
CA LYS A 139 -6.90 1.71 8.01
C LYS A 139 -5.67 2.43 7.43
N ASN A 140 -5.84 3.13 6.32
CA ASN A 140 -4.75 3.77 5.60
C ASN A 140 -4.20 5.03 6.28
N ILE A 141 -4.93 5.65 7.22
CA ILE A 141 -4.33 6.64 8.13
C ILE A 141 -3.22 5.97 8.97
N PHE A 142 -3.46 4.77 9.50
CA PHE A 142 -2.44 4.04 10.26
C PHE A 142 -1.24 3.70 9.37
N GLU A 143 -1.48 3.11 8.20
CA GLU A 143 -0.42 2.68 7.30
C GLU A 143 0.42 3.85 6.78
N GLU A 144 -0.20 4.90 6.27
CA GLU A 144 0.54 6.04 5.70
C GLU A 144 1.25 6.89 6.76
N SER A 145 0.77 6.87 8.02
CA SER A 145 1.48 7.44 9.17
C SER A 145 2.83 6.73 9.40
N VAL A 146 2.89 5.45 9.12
CA VAL A 146 4.06 4.59 9.28
C VAL A 146 4.96 4.65 8.04
N TRP A 147 4.42 4.35 6.87
CA TRP A 147 5.24 4.16 5.66
C TRP A 147 5.70 5.47 5.06
N ARG A 148 4.88 6.51 5.08
CA ARG A 148 5.22 7.82 4.47
C ARG A 148 5.61 8.85 5.51
N ALA A 149 4.74 9.09 6.49
CA ALA A 149 5.03 10.11 7.47
C ALA A 149 6.24 9.75 8.36
N TYR A 150 6.55 8.46 8.57
CA TYR A 150 7.73 8.04 9.32
C TYR A 150 8.85 7.47 8.42
N LEU A 151 8.72 6.25 7.88
CA LEU A 151 9.82 5.56 7.20
C LEU A 151 10.39 6.36 6.02
N THR A 152 9.52 6.77 5.07
CA THR A 152 9.96 7.57 3.92
C THR A 152 10.61 8.88 4.37
N ASN A 153 10.01 9.56 5.35
CA ASN A 153 10.54 10.81 5.88
C ASN A 153 11.92 10.63 6.53
N GLN A 154 12.15 9.54 7.27
CA GLN A 154 13.45 9.24 7.86
C GLN A 154 14.50 8.87 6.79
N LEU A 155 14.13 8.04 5.82
CA LEU A 155 15.04 7.64 4.72
C LEU A 155 15.46 8.84 3.86
N LEU A 156 14.60 9.83 3.66
CA LEU A 156 14.94 11.07 2.94
C LEU A 156 16.06 11.87 3.62
N LYS A 157 16.21 11.80 4.96
CA LYS A 157 17.30 12.46 5.69
C LYS A 157 18.68 11.87 5.35
N LEU A 158 18.72 10.62 4.86
CA LEU A 158 19.96 9.94 4.48
C LEU A 158 20.49 10.35 3.09
N LYS A 159 19.76 11.21 2.37
CA LYS A 159 20.14 11.73 1.03
C LYS A 159 20.52 10.62 0.03
N LEU A 160 19.82 9.50 0.07
CA LEU A 160 20.05 8.37 -0.84
C LEU A 160 19.67 8.76 -2.27
N SER A 161 20.25 8.06 -3.26
CA SER A 161 19.78 8.17 -4.64
C SER A 161 18.33 7.71 -4.76
N ASP A 162 17.59 8.26 -5.72
CA ASP A 162 16.16 7.94 -5.91
C ASP A 162 15.92 6.43 -5.99
N LEU A 163 16.73 5.70 -6.76
CA LEU A 163 16.60 4.25 -6.91
C LEU A 163 16.79 3.51 -5.58
N LYS A 164 17.85 3.85 -4.82
CA LYS A 164 18.07 3.23 -3.50
C LYS A 164 16.92 3.52 -2.54
N LEU A 165 16.37 4.74 -2.60
CA LEU A 165 15.24 5.13 -1.78
C LEU A 165 14.01 4.29 -2.10
N TYR A 166 13.63 4.13 -3.38
CA TYR A 166 12.47 3.34 -3.79
C TYR A 166 12.63 1.86 -3.43
N LEU A 167 13.80 1.29 -3.68
CA LEU A 167 14.10 -0.11 -3.35
C LEU A 167 13.99 -0.36 -1.84
N LEU A 168 14.55 0.51 -1.00
CA LEU A 168 14.49 0.35 0.45
C LEU A 168 13.07 0.50 0.99
N ILE A 169 12.34 1.53 0.56
CA ILE A 169 10.96 1.73 1.02
C ILE A 169 10.08 0.57 0.55
N GLY A 170 10.18 0.19 -0.73
CA GLY A 170 9.40 -0.90 -1.29
C GLY A 170 9.69 -2.23 -0.61
N PHE A 171 10.97 -2.54 -0.39
CA PHE A 171 11.37 -3.77 0.29
C PHE A 171 10.88 -3.81 1.75
N ILE A 172 11.08 -2.73 2.53
CA ILE A 172 10.68 -2.70 3.94
C ILE A 172 9.16 -2.75 4.07
N TRP A 173 8.43 -2.04 3.21
CA TRP A 173 6.98 -2.07 3.20
C TRP A 173 6.44 -3.46 2.81
N TRP A 174 7.06 -4.11 1.80
CA TRP A 174 6.59 -5.41 1.34
C TRP A 174 6.95 -6.56 2.28
N ILE A 175 8.14 -6.56 2.87
CA ILE A 175 8.52 -7.62 3.82
C ILE A 175 7.64 -7.62 5.09
N TRP A 176 7.05 -6.49 5.45
CA TRP A 176 6.04 -6.41 6.49
C TRP A 176 4.78 -7.22 6.14
N HIS A 177 4.44 -7.37 4.85
CA HIS A 177 3.34 -8.22 4.41
C HIS A 177 3.67 -9.72 4.39
N LEU A 178 4.92 -10.12 4.62
CA LEU A 178 5.28 -11.54 4.56
C LEU A 178 4.45 -12.41 5.51
N PRO A 179 4.32 -12.12 6.82
CA PRO A 179 3.44 -12.89 7.70
C PRO A 179 1.97 -12.81 7.28
N TYR A 180 1.50 -11.66 6.78
CA TYR A 180 0.14 -11.52 6.27
C TYR A 180 -0.13 -12.49 5.12
N ILE A 181 0.73 -12.53 4.12
CA ILE A 181 0.60 -13.42 2.95
C ILE A 181 0.76 -14.89 3.33
N MET A 182 1.67 -15.22 4.24
CA MET A 182 1.94 -16.61 4.60
C MET A 182 0.90 -17.20 5.54
N ILE A 183 0.19 -16.37 6.33
CA ILE A 183 -0.67 -16.84 7.42
C ILE A 183 -2.10 -16.30 7.29
N PHE A 184 -2.26 -14.97 7.24
CA PHE A 184 -3.58 -14.34 7.39
C PHE A 184 -4.37 -14.29 6.08
N LEU A 185 -3.71 -14.06 4.95
CA LEU A 185 -4.37 -14.02 3.64
C LEU A 185 -4.85 -15.42 3.23
N SER A 186 -6.13 -15.55 2.88
CA SER A 186 -6.68 -16.84 2.47
C SER A 186 -6.09 -17.32 1.14
N GLU A 187 -6.02 -18.63 0.94
CA GLU A 187 -5.56 -19.22 -0.32
C GLU A 187 -6.46 -18.81 -1.48
N SER A 188 -7.77 -18.72 -1.23
CA SER A 188 -8.75 -18.30 -2.24
C SER A 188 -8.50 -16.86 -2.71
N GLU A 189 -8.14 -15.95 -1.83
CA GLU A 189 -7.82 -14.57 -2.21
C GLU A 189 -6.55 -14.49 -3.06
N ILE A 190 -5.51 -15.27 -2.72
CA ILE A 190 -4.31 -15.39 -3.54
C ILE A 190 -4.65 -15.92 -4.93
N GLN A 191 -5.40 -17.03 -5.00
CA GLN A 191 -5.78 -17.67 -6.27
C GLN A 191 -6.68 -16.78 -7.13
N ASN A 192 -7.54 -15.97 -6.52
CA ASN A 192 -8.40 -15.00 -7.23
C ASN A 192 -7.61 -13.79 -7.72
N THR A 193 -6.55 -13.41 -7.02
CA THR A 193 -5.69 -12.28 -7.40
C THR A 193 -4.66 -12.69 -8.44
N LEU A 194 -3.96 -13.79 -8.21
CA LEU A 194 -2.97 -14.39 -9.11
C LEU A 194 -2.87 -15.89 -8.81
N PRO A 195 -3.10 -16.79 -9.77
CA PRO A 195 -3.14 -18.24 -9.54
C PRO A 195 -1.74 -18.84 -9.35
N VAL A 196 -1.08 -18.50 -8.25
CA VAL A 196 0.26 -18.96 -7.87
C VAL A 196 0.32 -19.29 -6.38
N GLY A 197 1.34 -20.03 -5.96
CA GLY A 197 1.55 -20.29 -4.52
C GLY A 197 2.02 -19.05 -3.76
N ARG A 198 1.81 -19.03 -2.44
CA ARG A 198 2.10 -17.91 -1.53
C ARG A 198 3.50 -17.31 -1.69
N LEU A 199 4.53 -18.15 -1.75
CA LEU A 199 5.92 -17.67 -1.93
C LEU A 199 6.11 -16.98 -3.27
N THR A 200 5.57 -17.53 -4.35
CA THR A 200 5.63 -16.91 -5.68
C THR A 200 4.86 -15.60 -5.70
N PHE A 201 3.69 -15.55 -5.07
CA PHE A 201 2.90 -14.33 -4.90
C PHE A 201 3.72 -13.25 -4.17
N PHE A 202 4.38 -13.61 -3.07
CA PHE A 202 5.24 -12.71 -2.33
C PHE A 202 6.40 -12.18 -3.19
N LEU A 203 7.07 -13.05 -3.94
CA LEU A 203 8.20 -12.65 -4.80
C LEU A 203 7.77 -11.69 -5.93
N ILE A 204 6.63 -11.96 -6.56
CA ILE A 204 6.05 -11.06 -7.58
C ILE A 204 5.65 -9.72 -6.94
N GLY A 205 4.98 -9.75 -5.80
CA GLY A 205 4.57 -8.56 -5.08
C GLY A 205 5.76 -7.67 -4.65
N THR A 206 6.94 -8.25 -4.41
CA THR A 206 8.17 -7.46 -4.15
C THR A 206 8.48 -6.50 -5.31
N ILE A 207 8.34 -6.98 -6.55
CA ILE A 207 8.55 -6.16 -7.75
C ILE A 207 7.44 -5.13 -7.89
N VAL A 208 6.20 -5.56 -7.77
CA VAL A 208 5.01 -4.72 -7.93
C VAL A 208 5.02 -3.56 -6.93
N VAL A 209 5.16 -3.85 -5.63
CA VAL A 209 5.16 -2.82 -4.58
C VAL A 209 6.36 -1.89 -4.68
N THR A 210 7.50 -2.39 -5.14
CA THR A 210 8.66 -1.51 -5.44
C THR A 210 8.32 -0.52 -6.56
N CYS A 211 7.62 -0.94 -7.61
CA CYS A 211 7.14 -0.06 -8.68
C CYS A 211 6.12 0.97 -8.16
N TRP A 212 5.17 0.56 -7.32
CA TRP A 212 4.20 1.46 -6.68
C TRP A 212 4.88 2.49 -5.79
N THR A 213 5.91 2.06 -5.05
CA THR A 213 6.67 2.94 -4.14
C THR A 213 7.23 4.17 -4.84
N VAL A 214 7.54 4.09 -6.14
CA VAL A 214 7.99 5.27 -6.91
C VAL A 214 6.93 6.37 -6.88
N MET A 215 5.66 6.03 -7.19
CA MET A 215 4.56 6.97 -7.21
C MET A 215 4.26 7.54 -5.82
N TYR A 216 4.15 6.67 -4.82
CA TYR A 216 3.94 7.05 -3.42
C TYR A 216 5.02 8.00 -2.91
N THR A 217 6.29 7.65 -3.14
CA THR A 217 7.44 8.44 -2.67
C THR A 217 7.49 9.80 -3.35
N GLU A 218 7.23 9.87 -4.64
CA GLU A 218 7.31 11.13 -5.38
C GLU A 218 6.19 12.09 -5.02
N ILE A 219 4.94 11.61 -4.83
CA ILE A 219 3.85 12.43 -4.31
C ILE A 219 4.21 12.95 -2.91
N PHE A 220 4.73 12.09 -2.03
CA PHE A 220 5.15 12.49 -0.70
C PHE A 220 6.26 13.55 -0.73
N ARG A 221 7.25 13.40 -1.59
CA ARG A 221 8.38 14.35 -1.71
C ARG A 221 7.92 15.75 -2.12
N VAL A 222 6.91 15.84 -2.96
CA VAL A 222 6.36 17.13 -3.39
C VAL A 222 5.45 17.72 -2.33
N THR A 223 4.51 16.93 -1.82
CA THR A 223 3.46 17.44 -0.92
C THR A 223 3.94 17.61 0.51
N LYS A 224 4.97 16.88 0.94
CA LYS A 224 5.40 16.77 2.34
C LYS A 224 4.26 16.41 3.29
N SER A 225 3.28 15.68 2.78
CA SER A 225 2.04 15.31 3.45
C SER A 225 1.72 13.84 3.18
N MET A 226 1.23 13.15 4.20
CA MET A 226 0.74 11.78 4.03
C MET A 226 -0.68 11.72 3.44
N TRP A 227 -1.47 12.78 3.54
CA TRP A 227 -2.90 12.76 3.22
C TRP A 227 -3.24 12.41 1.78
N PRO A 228 -2.54 12.93 0.74
CA PRO A 228 -2.83 12.49 -0.63
C PRO A 228 -2.55 11.00 -0.83
N LEU A 229 -1.68 10.41 0.00
CA LEU A 229 -1.33 9.00 -0.05
C LEU A 229 -2.34 8.15 0.74
N VAL A 230 -2.88 8.65 1.85
CA VAL A 230 -4.05 8.06 2.52
C VAL A 230 -5.20 7.94 1.54
N ILE A 231 -5.54 9.01 0.83
CA ILE A 231 -6.60 8.99 -0.19
C ILE A 231 -6.27 7.98 -1.30
N MET A 232 -5.04 8.00 -1.79
CA MET A 232 -4.60 7.13 -2.88
C MET A 232 -4.69 5.65 -2.50
N HIS A 233 -4.18 5.28 -1.33
CA HIS A 233 -4.22 3.92 -0.81
C HIS A 233 -5.67 3.48 -0.50
N THR A 234 -6.49 4.40 0.02
CA THR A 234 -7.93 4.14 0.21
C THR A 234 -8.62 3.79 -1.11
N MET A 235 -8.32 4.51 -2.18
CA MET A 235 -8.90 4.23 -3.49
C MET A 235 -8.37 2.93 -4.11
N GLU A 236 -7.15 2.53 -3.78
CA GLU A 236 -6.62 1.22 -4.15
C GLU A 236 -7.47 0.11 -3.54
N ASP A 237 -7.53 0.07 -2.21
CA ASP A 237 -8.25 -0.97 -1.46
C ASP A 237 -9.76 -0.96 -1.77
N ALA A 238 -10.39 0.21 -1.73
CA ALA A 238 -11.85 0.32 -1.82
C ALA A 238 -12.39 0.04 -3.23
N VAL A 239 -11.61 0.29 -4.28
CA VAL A 239 -12.06 0.06 -5.66
C VAL A 239 -11.74 -1.36 -6.12
N ILE A 240 -10.53 -1.84 -5.86
CA ILE A 240 -10.05 -3.12 -6.39
C ILE A 240 -10.65 -4.30 -5.60
N ASN A 241 -10.60 -4.25 -4.27
CA ASN A 241 -10.99 -5.40 -3.44
C ASN A 241 -12.46 -5.82 -3.66
N PRO A 242 -13.47 -4.94 -3.66
CA PRO A 242 -14.84 -5.38 -3.92
C PRO A 242 -15.04 -5.98 -5.32
N LEU A 243 -14.34 -5.48 -6.33
CA LEU A 243 -14.45 -6.02 -7.69
C LEU A 243 -13.98 -7.48 -7.76
N LEU A 244 -12.93 -7.81 -7.03
CA LEU A 244 -12.36 -9.17 -6.98
C LEU A 244 -13.08 -10.07 -5.98
N LEU A 245 -13.27 -9.61 -4.73
CA LEU A 245 -13.82 -10.44 -3.65
C LEU A 245 -15.31 -10.78 -3.86
N LEU A 246 -16.08 -9.86 -4.44
CA LEU A 246 -17.48 -10.14 -4.80
C LEU A 246 -17.61 -10.87 -6.14
N GLY A 247 -16.51 -11.16 -6.81
CA GLY A 247 -16.51 -11.84 -8.11
C GLY A 247 -17.19 -11.03 -9.22
N ILE A 248 -17.29 -9.70 -9.09
CA ILE A 248 -17.86 -8.82 -10.12
C ILE A 248 -16.99 -8.88 -11.37
N VAL A 249 -15.69 -8.82 -11.17
CA VAL A 249 -14.67 -8.97 -12.20
C VAL A 249 -13.92 -10.27 -11.95
N SER A 250 -13.82 -11.11 -12.96
CA SER A 250 -12.95 -12.28 -12.94
C SER A 250 -11.92 -12.21 -14.06
N VAL A 251 -10.68 -12.56 -13.72
CA VAL A 251 -9.54 -12.56 -14.64
C VAL A 251 -9.28 -14.00 -15.08
N GLU A 252 -9.14 -14.21 -16.39
CA GLU A 252 -8.80 -15.55 -16.94
C GLU A 252 -7.41 -15.97 -16.45
N LYS A 253 -7.32 -17.22 -15.93
CA LYS A 253 -6.10 -17.74 -15.26
C LYS A 253 -4.85 -17.61 -16.11
N ASN A 254 -4.93 -17.87 -17.41
CA ASN A 254 -3.82 -17.78 -18.36
C ASN A 254 -3.40 -16.34 -18.67
N GLN A 255 -4.20 -15.34 -18.32
CA GLN A 255 -3.94 -13.92 -18.51
C GLN A 255 -3.81 -13.16 -17.19
N ALA A 256 -3.88 -13.83 -16.06
CA ALA A 256 -3.84 -13.20 -14.73
C ALA A 256 -2.55 -12.41 -14.50
N PHE A 257 -1.41 -12.86 -15.01
CA PHE A 257 -0.15 -12.10 -14.95
C PHE A 257 -0.21 -10.74 -15.66
N LEU A 258 -1.04 -10.61 -16.69
CA LEU A 258 -1.20 -9.34 -17.40
C LEU A 258 -2.25 -8.45 -16.73
N PHE A 259 -3.42 -9.01 -16.39
CA PHE A 259 -4.64 -8.28 -16.08
C PHE A 259 -5.08 -8.35 -14.62
N SER A 260 -4.35 -9.04 -13.71
CA SER A 260 -4.65 -8.92 -12.28
C SER A 260 -4.72 -7.46 -11.89
N LEU A 261 -5.84 -7.02 -11.27
CA LEU A 261 -6.08 -5.60 -10.99
C LEU A 261 -5.08 -5.01 -10.00
N SER A 262 -4.55 -5.84 -9.09
CA SER A 262 -3.57 -5.40 -8.08
C SER A 262 -2.12 -5.74 -8.48
N VAL A 263 -1.81 -6.95 -8.92
CA VAL A 263 -0.43 -7.40 -9.13
C VAL A 263 -0.07 -7.69 -10.60
N GLY A 264 -0.95 -7.36 -11.53
CA GLY A 264 -0.72 -7.57 -12.97
C GLY A 264 0.38 -6.66 -13.53
N ILE A 265 0.99 -7.10 -14.63
CA ILE A 265 2.05 -6.36 -15.32
C ILE A 265 1.52 -5.01 -15.83
N ILE A 266 0.33 -5.01 -16.44
CA ILE A 266 -0.24 -3.79 -17.06
C ILE A 266 -0.48 -2.70 -16.00
N PRO A 267 -1.23 -2.93 -14.90
CA PRO A 267 -1.41 -1.89 -13.89
C PRO A 267 -0.06 -1.48 -13.24
N THR A 268 0.85 -2.42 -13.00
CA THR A 268 2.17 -2.12 -12.42
C THR A 268 2.97 -1.16 -13.29
N ILE A 269 3.00 -1.38 -14.62
CA ILE A 269 3.69 -0.48 -15.56
C ILE A 269 3.01 0.90 -15.57
N LEU A 270 1.68 0.97 -15.55
CA LEU A 270 0.95 2.23 -15.55
C LEU A 270 1.25 3.04 -14.28
N TYR A 271 1.24 2.41 -13.09
CA TYR A 271 1.62 3.08 -11.84
C TYR A 271 3.07 3.56 -11.85
N LEU A 272 3.99 2.75 -12.38
CA LEU A 272 5.39 3.14 -12.52
C LEU A 272 5.57 4.35 -13.45
N ILE A 273 4.85 4.38 -14.59
CA ILE A 273 4.88 5.51 -15.53
C ILE A 273 4.40 6.79 -14.83
N VAL A 274 3.31 6.73 -14.07
CA VAL A 274 2.83 7.88 -13.28
C VAL A 274 3.87 8.34 -12.29
N GLY A 275 4.45 7.42 -11.51
CA GLY A 275 5.50 7.73 -10.54
C GLY A 275 6.72 8.39 -11.18
N LEU A 276 7.21 7.85 -12.29
CA LEU A 276 8.34 8.42 -13.05
C LEU A 276 8.00 9.79 -13.68
N SER A 277 6.75 10.01 -14.07
CA SER A 277 6.29 11.29 -14.61
C SER A 277 6.28 12.37 -13.52
N ILE A 278 5.79 12.05 -12.31
CA ILE A 278 5.83 12.95 -11.15
C ILE A 278 7.29 13.24 -10.74
N ARG A 279 8.16 12.23 -10.76
CA ARG A 279 9.60 12.40 -10.54
C ARG A 279 10.23 13.38 -11.52
N ARG A 280 9.95 13.24 -12.82
CA ARG A 280 10.45 14.14 -13.86
C ARG A 280 9.98 15.57 -13.62
N TRP A 281 8.71 15.74 -13.29
CA TRP A 281 8.14 17.04 -12.98
C TRP A 281 8.80 17.68 -11.74
N ARG A 282 8.95 16.94 -10.62
CA ARG A 282 9.65 17.43 -9.43
C ARG A 282 11.07 17.88 -9.74
N LYS A 283 11.84 17.06 -10.48
CA LYS A 283 13.24 17.41 -10.84
C LYS A 283 13.34 18.66 -11.72
N LYS A 284 12.37 18.90 -12.58
CA LYS A 284 12.33 20.14 -13.36
C LYS A 284 12.11 21.36 -12.47
N GLN A 285 11.23 21.26 -11.47
CA GLN A 285 11.00 22.36 -10.53
C GLN A 285 12.23 22.64 -9.66
N GLU A 286 12.90 21.60 -9.13
CA GLU A 286 14.12 21.76 -8.35
C GLU A 286 15.21 22.50 -9.15
N LYS A 287 15.40 22.17 -10.44
CA LYS A 287 16.36 22.86 -11.31
C LYS A 287 15.99 24.33 -11.57
N SER A 288 14.71 24.65 -11.74
CA SER A 288 14.27 26.03 -11.96
C SER A 288 14.50 26.92 -10.75
N LEU A 289 14.38 26.37 -9.53
CA LEU A 289 14.65 27.11 -8.29
C LEU A 289 16.15 27.34 -8.03
N HIS A 290 17.04 26.48 -8.54
CA HIS A 290 18.50 26.66 -8.42
C HIS A 290 19.08 27.62 -9.44
N ASN A 291 18.34 27.93 -10.51
CA ASN A 291 18.76 28.83 -11.56
C ASN A 291 18.22 30.28 -11.36
N GLN A 292 17.47 30.52 -10.31
CA GLN A 292 17.03 31.84 -9.80
C GLN A 292 17.87 32.30 -8.60
#